data_cbb6f8963badadf27576f3672086133a
#
_entry.id   cbb6f8963badadf27576f3672086133a
#
_cell.length_a   1.000
_cell.length_b   1.000
_cell.length_c   1.000
_cell.angle_alpha   90.00
_cell.angle_beta   90.00
_cell.angle_gamma   90.00
#
_symmetry.space_group_name_H-M   'P 1'
#
loop_
_entity.id
_entity.type
_entity.pdbx_description
1 polymer ?
#
loop_
_entity_poly.entity_id
_entity_poly.type
_entity_poly.pdbx_seq_one_letter_code
_entity_poly.pdbx_strand_id
1 'polypeptide(L)'
;MSPRAPRTVAVLGGGGALGAYQAGMLEALVAGGLRVDALVGCSAGALNAAFLAVDPTPARARRLAALWREPELHAVLSPGHWARVRGMATGRGRALLDARPLRELVARHVPAHDLAELAVPLQVTTTCLDEGAPVLHRHGDVADVLAASCALPGLLPAVRLSDGHLHVDGGVLDGVPVAAALEHVGPDDTVLVLDCALAPVTGTAGRCAALPNAEDACGLTVPADGMPAYVAPMEETGQGAVDVVLRAFTVARAVANRATLGAAISDPRVHVLPHVADTWAAGLLPALPRGPRDFAVTNDLIAAGRAAGDAWLATHPALVRTA
;
A
#
# COMPACT_ATOMS: atom_id res chain seq x y z
N MET A 1 -19.97 33.29 0.50
CA MET A 1 -18.87 32.40 0.94
C MET A 1 -17.92 32.25 -0.24
N SER A 2 -16.67 32.62 -0.10
CA SER A 2 -15.68 32.37 -1.17
C SER A 2 -15.59 30.88 -1.40
N PRO A 3 -15.49 30.40 -2.66
CA PRO A 3 -15.31 28.99 -2.94
C PRO A 3 -14.01 28.51 -2.27
N ARG A 4 -14.08 27.37 -1.57
CA ARG A 4 -12.92 26.71 -0.98
C ARG A 4 -11.97 26.30 -2.12
N ALA A 5 -10.66 26.50 -1.94
CA ALA A 5 -9.69 25.99 -2.90
C ALA A 5 -9.81 24.45 -3.04
N PRO A 6 -9.73 23.92 -4.28
CA PRO A 6 -9.72 22.48 -4.51
C PRO A 6 -8.64 21.78 -3.69
N ARG A 7 -8.90 20.59 -3.17
CA ARG A 7 -7.95 19.78 -2.39
C ARG A 7 -7.48 18.58 -3.19
N THR A 8 -6.30 18.10 -2.85
CA THR A 8 -5.77 16.84 -3.35
C THR A 8 -5.69 15.84 -2.19
N VAL A 9 -6.39 14.74 -2.33
CA VAL A 9 -6.36 13.60 -1.40
C VAL A 9 -5.55 12.48 -2.05
N ALA A 10 -4.50 11.99 -1.39
CA ALA A 10 -3.74 10.86 -1.89
C ALA A 10 -4.11 9.57 -1.14
N VAL A 11 -4.50 8.55 -1.91
CA VAL A 11 -4.79 7.20 -1.42
C VAL A 11 -3.59 6.31 -1.70
N LEU A 12 -3.00 5.77 -0.65
CA LEU A 12 -1.79 4.96 -0.69
C LEU A 12 -2.13 3.51 -0.35
N GLY A 13 -2.20 2.67 -1.38
CA GLY A 13 -2.51 1.25 -1.24
C GLY A 13 -1.40 0.45 -0.55
N GLY A 14 -1.78 -0.69 0.03
CA GLY A 14 -0.84 -1.63 0.62
C GLY A 14 -0.08 -2.42 -0.43
N GLY A 15 1.19 -2.74 -0.17
CA GLY A 15 2.02 -3.48 -1.15
C GLY A 15 3.27 -4.14 -0.58
N GLY A 16 3.51 -4.09 0.74
CA GLY A 16 4.73 -4.62 1.33
C GLY A 16 5.97 -3.91 0.77
N ALA A 17 6.96 -4.67 0.26
CA ALA A 17 8.19 -4.13 -0.33
C ALA A 17 7.95 -3.14 -1.50
N LEU A 18 6.82 -3.24 -2.18
CA LEU A 18 6.43 -2.30 -3.24
C LEU A 18 6.12 -0.88 -2.73
N GLY A 19 5.98 -0.70 -1.43
CA GLY A 19 5.96 0.64 -0.82
C GLY A 19 7.18 1.49 -1.16
N ALA A 20 8.31 0.86 -1.54
CA ALA A 20 9.49 1.54 -2.05
C ALA A 20 9.23 2.26 -3.38
N TYR A 21 8.49 1.63 -4.31
CA TYR A 21 8.05 2.26 -5.57
C TYR A 21 7.17 3.48 -5.28
N GLN A 22 6.21 3.31 -4.39
CA GLN A 22 5.31 4.38 -3.97
C GLN A 22 6.08 5.55 -3.33
N ALA A 23 7.11 5.26 -2.50
CA ALA A 23 7.97 6.28 -1.90
C ALA A 23 8.76 7.08 -2.96
N GLY A 24 9.27 6.41 -3.99
CA GLY A 24 9.93 7.06 -5.13
C GLY A 24 8.97 7.96 -5.91
N MET A 25 7.75 7.50 -6.15
CA MET A 25 6.70 8.28 -6.82
C MET A 25 6.31 9.51 -6.00
N LEU A 26 6.08 9.36 -4.69
CA LEU A 26 5.79 10.48 -3.79
C LEU A 26 6.92 11.51 -3.77
N GLU A 27 8.18 11.07 -3.83
CA GLU A 27 9.32 11.97 -3.93
C GLU A 27 9.24 12.84 -5.19
N ALA A 28 8.96 12.26 -6.37
CA ALA A 28 8.79 12.99 -7.62
C ALA A 28 7.60 13.96 -7.56
N LEU A 29 6.44 13.47 -7.12
CA LEU A 29 5.21 14.26 -7.06
C LEU A 29 5.35 15.50 -6.18
N VAL A 30 5.87 15.32 -4.96
CA VAL A 30 6.05 16.43 -4.01
C VAL A 30 7.17 17.37 -4.47
N ALA A 31 8.27 16.86 -5.02
CA ALA A 31 9.34 17.69 -5.57
C ALA A 31 8.89 18.48 -6.80
N GLY A 32 7.97 17.94 -7.59
CA GLY A 32 7.36 18.60 -8.74
C GLY A 32 6.27 19.61 -8.38
N GLY A 33 6.01 19.84 -7.08
CA GLY A 33 5.06 20.87 -6.62
C GLY A 33 3.63 20.35 -6.40
N LEU A 34 3.41 19.05 -6.43
CA LEU A 34 2.12 18.48 -6.02
C LEU A 34 1.91 18.73 -4.52
N ARG A 35 0.80 19.36 -4.19
CA ARG A 35 0.39 19.56 -2.80
C ARG A 35 -0.62 18.48 -2.40
N VAL A 36 -0.35 17.78 -1.30
CA VAL A 36 -1.24 16.80 -0.71
C VAL A 36 -1.93 17.43 0.51
N ASP A 37 -3.25 17.50 0.48
CA ASP A 37 -4.07 18.15 1.52
C ASP A 37 -4.68 17.13 2.51
N ALA A 38 -4.74 15.84 2.13
CA ALA A 38 -5.12 14.74 3.01
C ALA A 38 -4.56 13.42 2.47
N LEU A 39 -4.41 12.44 3.35
CA LEU A 39 -3.85 11.12 3.06
C LEU A 39 -4.79 10.04 3.57
N VAL A 40 -4.93 8.97 2.80
CA VAL A 40 -5.57 7.72 3.21
C VAL A 40 -4.62 6.59 2.90
N GLY A 41 -4.33 5.73 3.87
CA GLY A 41 -3.31 4.70 3.68
C GLY A 41 -3.68 3.34 4.24
N CYS A 42 -3.14 2.29 3.62
CA CYS A 42 -3.23 0.90 4.06
C CYS A 42 -1.85 0.26 4.10
N SER A 43 -1.49 -0.43 5.19
CA SER A 43 -0.26 -1.23 5.28
C SER A 43 1.00 -0.41 4.95
N ALA A 44 1.83 -0.84 4.00
CA ALA A 44 2.98 -0.07 3.51
C ALA A 44 2.61 1.36 3.07
N GLY A 45 1.43 1.53 2.46
CA GLY A 45 0.90 2.85 2.11
C GLY A 45 0.57 3.69 3.33
N ALA A 46 0.08 3.09 4.42
CA ALA A 46 -0.13 3.81 5.68
C ALA A 46 1.17 4.29 6.32
N LEU A 47 2.25 3.48 6.24
CA LEU A 47 3.59 3.89 6.69
C LEU A 47 4.10 5.08 5.88
N ASN A 48 4.00 5.01 4.54
CA ASN A 48 4.40 6.10 3.66
C ASN A 48 3.57 7.38 3.92
N ALA A 49 2.25 7.22 4.07
CA ALA A 49 1.34 8.31 4.36
C ALA A 49 1.65 8.99 5.70
N ALA A 50 1.81 8.21 6.78
CA ALA A 50 2.12 8.73 8.11
C ALA A 50 3.46 9.47 8.13
N PHE A 51 4.49 8.91 7.48
CA PHE A 51 5.78 9.56 7.37
C PHE A 51 5.68 10.90 6.65
N LEU A 52 4.95 10.98 5.53
CA LEU A 52 4.77 12.20 4.76
C LEU A 52 3.86 13.21 5.48
N ALA A 53 2.85 12.73 6.23
CA ALA A 53 1.89 13.56 6.93
C ALA A 53 2.49 14.46 8.04
N VAL A 54 3.69 14.11 8.53
CA VAL A 54 4.42 14.93 9.51
C VAL A 54 4.82 16.29 8.91
N ASP A 55 5.28 16.28 7.64
CA ASP A 55 5.75 17.47 6.93
C ASP A 55 5.82 17.15 5.43
N PRO A 56 4.83 17.53 4.61
CA PRO A 56 4.75 17.14 3.21
C PRO A 56 5.68 17.98 2.31
N THR A 57 6.94 18.07 2.68
CA THR A 57 7.98 18.80 1.92
C THR A 57 8.79 17.90 1.00
N PRO A 58 9.43 18.47 -0.04
CA PRO A 58 10.37 17.71 -0.88
C PRO A 58 11.51 17.05 -0.09
N ALA A 59 11.96 17.70 0.98
CA ALA A 59 13.00 17.13 1.87
C ALA A 59 12.49 15.89 2.60
N ARG A 60 11.27 15.95 3.11
CA ARG A 60 10.62 14.83 3.80
C ARG A 60 10.34 13.67 2.85
N ALA A 61 9.85 13.94 1.63
CA ALA A 61 9.63 12.91 0.61
C ALA A 61 10.92 12.20 0.20
N ARG A 62 12.03 12.94 0.03
CA ARG A 62 13.37 12.33 -0.18
C ARG A 62 13.80 11.47 1.02
N ARG A 63 13.54 11.91 2.24
CA ARG A 63 13.86 11.13 3.44
C ARG A 63 13.04 9.84 3.52
N LEU A 64 11.77 9.86 3.09
CA LEU A 64 10.93 8.68 2.96
C LEU A 64 11.57 7.65 2.01
N ALA A 65 11.96 8.08 0.80
CA ALA A 65 12.62 7.19 -0.16
C ALA A 65 13.96 6.65 0.37
N ALA A 66 14.70 7.45 1.18
CA ALA A 66 15.91 6.98 1.84
C ALA A 66 15.63 5.94 2.92
N LEU A 67 14.55 6.10 3.69
CA LEU A 67 14.15 5.16 4.74
C LEU A 67 13.90 3.74 4.19
N TRP A 68 13.32 3.63 2.99
CA TRP A 68 13.12 2.34 2.33
C TRP A 68 14.44 1.61 1.99
N ARG A 69 15.58 2.31 1.94
CA ARG A 69 16.91 1.72 1.74
C ARG A 69 17.58 1.28 3.02
N GLU A 70 17.05 1.68 4.17
CA GLU A 70 17.68 1.40 5.47
C GLU A 70 17.50 -0.08 5.86
N PRO A 71 18.59 -0.78 6.21
CA PRO A 71 18.53 -2.19 6.64
C PRO A 71 17.58 -2.41 7.81
N GLU A 72 17.36 -1.38 8.63
CA GLU A 72 16.48 -1.45 9.78
C GLU A 72 15.01 -1.66 9.38
N LEU A 73 14.52 -0.91 8.38
CA LEU A 73 13.16 -1.12 7.84
C LEU A 73 13.03 -2.53 7.27
N HIS A 74 14.05 -2.99 6.55
CA HIS A 74 14.06 -4.35 5.99
C HIS A 74 14.02 -5.41 7.10
N ALA A 75 14.79 -5.22 8.17
CA ALA A 75 14.82 -6.15 9.30
C ALA A 75 13.47 -6.23 10.05
N VAL A 76 12.76 -5.11 10.16
CA VAL A 76 11.42 -5.05 10.76
C VAL A 76 10.40 -5.82 9.93
N LEU A 77 10.44 -5.66 8.62
CA LEU A 77 9.45 -6.24 7.69
C LEU A 77 9.84 -7.62 7.16
N SER A 78 11.12 -8.00 7.22
CA SER A 78 11.66 -9.28 6.74
C SER A 78 12.76 -9.82 7.66
N PRO A 79 12.43 -10.31 8.86
CA PRO A 79 13.43 -10.83 9.80
C PRO A 79 14.13 -12.06 9.27
N GLY A 80 15.40 -12.17 9.60
CA GLY A 80 16.27 -13.25 9.19
C GLY A 80 15.82 -14.63 9.71
N HIS A 81 16.43 -15.68 9.14
CA HIS A 81 16.12 -17.09 9.39
C HIS A 81 16.05 -17.48 10.89
N TRP A 82 16.92 -16.95 11.72
CA TRP A 82 16.98 -17.25 13.16
C TRP A 82 15.79 -16.72 13.97
N ALA A 83 15.20 -15.60 13.60
CA ALA A 83 14.01 -15.09 14.25
C ALA A 83 12.79 -15.98 13.98
N ARG A 84 12.70 -16.54 12.77
CA ARG A 84 11.68 -17.52 12.38
C ARG A 84 11.81 -18.82 13.17
N VAL A 85 13.00 -19.37 13.27
CA VAL A 85 13.27 -20.63 14.00
C VAL A 85 12.91 -20.49 15.49
N ARG A 86 13.24 -19.34 16.11
CA ARG A 86 12.93 -19.09 17.53
C ARG A 86 11.44 -18.92 17.80
N GLY A 87 10.70 -18.27 16.89
CA GLY A 87 9.24 -18.15 16.96
C GLY A 87 8.53 -19.50 16.87
N MET A 88 9.00 -20.38 16.00
CA MET A 88 8.47 -21.74 15.85
C MET A 88 8.80 -22.65 17.03
N ALA A 89 10.02 -22.55 17.59
CA ALA A 89 10.49 -23.40 18.67
C ALA A 89 9.78 -23.17 20.02
N THR A 90 9.25 -21.96 20.24
CA THR A 90 8.61 -21.61 21.51
C THR A 90 7.13 -22.01 21.59
N GLY A 91 6.49 -22.42 20.50
CA GLY A 91 5.10 -22.88 20.45
C GLY A 91 4.04 -21.88 20.99
N ARG A 92 4.51 -20.74 21.51
CA ARG A 92 3.70 -19.65 22.09
C ARG A 92 3.56 -18.46 21.14
N GLY A 93 4.12 -18.56 19.93
CA GLY A 93 4.12 -17.47 18.95
C GLY A 93 2.72 -17.24 18.38
N ARG A 94 2.09 -16.14 18.76
CA ARG A 94 0.84 -15.66 18.16
C ARG A 94 1.05 -15.21 16.70
N ALA A 95 2.32 -15.04 16.28
CA ALA A 95 2.74 -14.66 14.94
C ALA A 95 4.26 -14.97 14.77
N LEU A 96 4.74 -14.95 13.53
CA LEU A 96 6.16 -15.17 13.22
C LEU A 96 7.07 -14.04 13.69
N LEU A 97 6.55 -12.83 13.81
CA LEU A 97 7.28 -11.60 14.13
C LEU A 97 6.70 -10.91 15.36
N ASP A 98 7.54 -10.05 15.95
CA ASP A 98 7.15 -9.10 17.00
C ASP A 98 6.83 -7.74 16.35
N ALA A 99 5.75 -7.10 16.76
CA ALA A 99 5.38 -5.77 16.28
C ALA A 99 6.16 -4.63 16.98
N ARG A 100 6.90 -4.90 18.05
CA ARG A 100 7.66 -3.86 18.77
C ARG A 100 8.69 -3.13 17.90
N PRO A 101 9.53 -3.80 17.08
CA PRO A 101 10.45 -3.10 16.21
C PRO A 101 9.79 -2.14 15.23
N LEU A 102 8.60 -2.51 14.73
CA LEU A 102 7.82 -1.63 13.85
C LEU A 102 7.31 -0.39 14.60
N ARG A 103 6.78 -0.56 15.83
CA ARG A 103 6.34 0.56 16.67
C ARG A 103 7.50 1.51 17.00
N GLU A 104 8.66 0.98 17.32
CA GLU A 104 9.87 1.76 17.61
C GLU A 104 10.35 2.54 16.38
N LEU A 105 10.30 1.92 15.20
CA LEU A 105 10.61 2.58 13.93
C LEU A 105 9.63 3.74 13.66
N VAL A 106 8.34 3.49 13.81
CA VAL A 106 7.29 4.51 13.67
C VAL A 106 7.54 5.67 14.64
N ALA A 107 7.71 5.40 15.93
CA ALA A 107 7.90 6.42 16.95
C ALA A 107 9.13 7.32 16.70
N ARG A 108 10.18 6.78 16.08
CA ARG A 108 11.37 7.56 15.70
C ARG A 108 11.15 8.50 14.52
N HIS A 109 10.31 8.09 13.59
CA HIS A 109 10.15 8.81 12.32
C HIS A 109 8.86 9.62 12.24
N VAL A 110 7.87 9.30 13.07
CA VAL A 110 6.58 9.98 13.15
C VAL A 110 6.39 10.46 14.60
N PRO A 111 6.90 11.64 14.96
CA PRO A 111 6.90 12.15 16.33
C PRO A 111 5.53 12.75 16.72
N ALA A 112 4.47 11.99 16.53
CA ALA A 112 3.09 12.29 16.94
C ALA A 112 2.58 11.11 17.77
N HIS A 113 1.79 11.38 18.80
CA HIS A 113 1.17 10.33 19.61
C HIS A 113 -0.18 9.91 19.02
N ASP A 114 -0.96 10.86 18.54
CA ASP A 114 -2.26 10.59 17.91
C ASP A 114 -2.23 10.96 16.42
N LEU A 115 -2.96 10.22 15.59
CA LEU A 115 -3.10 10.50 14.15
C LEU A 115 -3.59 11.92 13.87
N ALA A 116 -4.42 12.48 14.76
CA ALA A 116 -4.97 13.83 14.62
C ALA A 116 -3.93 14.93 14.84
N GLU A 117 -2.76 14.63 15.40
CA GLU A 117 -1.66 15.58 15.61
C GLU A 117 -0.80 15.79 14.36
N LEU A 118 -0.99 14.98 13.32
CA LEU A 118 -0.23 15.08 12.09
C LEU A 118 -0.57 16.37 11.32
N ALA A 119 0.44 16.97 10.70
CA ALA A 119 0.27 18.24 9.97
C ALA A 119 -0.66 18.11 8.76
N VAL A 120 -0.67 16.94 8.11
CA VAL A 120 -1.64 16.58 7.07
C VAL A 120 -2.62 15.56 7.64
N PRO A 121 -3.94 15.78 7.53
CA PRO A 121 -4.94 14.81 7.94
C PRO A 121 -4.68 13.43 7.33
N LEU A 122 -4.60 12.41 8.17
CA LEU A 122 -4.36 11.02 7.78
C LEU A 122 -5.49 10.11 8.24
N GLN A 123 -5.90 9.22 7.35
CA GLN A 123 -6.77 8.10 7.66
C GLN A 123 -6.02 6.80 7.40
N VAL A 124 -6.09 5.87 8.33
CA VAL A 124 -5.41 4.56 8.24
C VAL A 124 -6.46 3.45 8.26
N THR A 125 -6.39 2.57 7.26
CA THR A 125 -7.30 1.42 7.17
C THR A 125 -6.72 0.22 7.91
N THR A 126 -7.58 -0.42 8.70
CA THR A 126 -7.36 -1.74 9.30
C THR A 126 -8.55 -2.64 9.03
N THR A 127 -8.42 -3.93 9.30
CA THR A 127 -9.54 -4.88 9.34
C THR A 127 -9.82 -5.28 10.78
N CYS A 128 -11.03 -5.00 11.28
CA CYS A 128 -11.49 -5.47 12.58
C CYS A 128 -11.87 -6.96 12.46
N LEU A 129 -11.22 -7.82 13.24
CA LEU A 129 -11.52 -9.26 13.24
C LEU A 129 -12.80 -9.62 13.98
N ASP A 130 -13.15 -8.82 14.99
CA ASP A 130 -14.35 -9.09 15.81
C ASP A 130 -15.63 -8.70 15.06
N GLU A 131 -15.58 -7.71 14.18
CA GLU A 131 -16.72 -7.23 13.40
C GLU A 131 -16.74 -7.72 11.94
N GLY A 132 -15.59 -8.20 11.43
CA GLY A 132 -15.46 -8.60 10.03
C GLY A 132 -15.60 -7.43 9.04
N ALA A 133 -15.15 -6.23 9.45
CA ALA A 133 -15.33 -4.99 8.70
C ALA A 133 -14.01 -4.21 8.54
N PRO A 134 -13.85 -3.42 7.46
CA PRO A 134 -12.79 -2.44 7.36
C PRO A 134 -13.08 -1.27 8.32
N VAL A 135 -12.04 -0.77 8.99
CA VAL A 135 -12.12 0.36 9.91
C VAL A 135 -11.13 1.43 9.50
N LEU A 136 -11.60 2.67 9.43
CA LEU A 136 -10.81 3.86 9.11
C LEU A 136 -10.52 4.65 10.37
N HIS A 137 -9.26 4.70 10.75
CA HIS A 137 -8.79 5.42 11.92
C HIS A 137 -8.32 6.82 11.54
N ARG A 138 -8.86 7.84 12.21
CA ARG A 138 -8.46 9.25 12.14
C ARG A 138 -7.83 9.75 13.44
N HIS A 139 -7.98 8.95 14.47
CA HIS A 139 -7.51 9.16 15.83
C HIS A 139 -6.91 7.85 16.34
N GLY A 140 -6.17 7.93 17.43
CA GLY A 140 -5.54 6.80 18.09
C GLY A 140 -4.03 6.84 18.01
N ASP A 141 -3.39 6.05 18.88
CA ASP A 141 -1.93 5.97 18.93
C ASP A 141 -1.35 5.58 17.57
N VAL A 142 -0.47 6.46 17.05
CA VAL A 142 0.09 6.33 15.70
C VAL A 142 0.81 5.00 15.52
N ALA A 143 1.62 4.59 16.52
CA ALA A 143 2.41 3.36 16.42
C ALA A 143 1.53 2.11 16.46
N ASP A 144 0.48 2.13 17.28
CA ASP A 144 -0.46 1.00 17.39
C ASP A 144 -1.34 0.87 16.14
N VAL A 145 -1.89 1.98 15.65
CA VAL A 145 -2.75 1.95 14.45
C VAL A 145 -1.93 1.54 13.21
N LEU A 146 -0.71 2.05 13.04
CA LEU A 146 0.17 1.64 11.94
C LEU A 146 0.62 0.19 12.07
N ALA A 147 0.91 -0.27 13.31
CA ALA A 147 1.22 -1.68 13.54
C ALA A 147 0.03 -2.59 13.20
N ALA A 148 -1.20 -2.18 13.52
CA ALA A 148 -2.42 -2.89 13.14
C ALA A 148 -2.61 -2.92 11.62
N SER A 149 -2.46 -1.78 10.96
CA SER A 149 -2.56 -1.67 9.49
C SER A 149 -1.52 -2.51 8.74
N CYS A 150 -0.37 -2.79 9.37
CA CYS A 150 0.69 -3.63 8.81
C CYS A 150 0.66 -5.08 9.33
N ALA A 151 -0.30 -5.43 10.18
CA ALA A 151 -0.39 -6.75 10.80
C ALA A 151 -0.89 -7.82 9.81
N LEU A 152 -0.04 -8.18 8.85
CA LEU A 152 -0.31 -9.27 7.90
C LEU A 152 -0.60 -10.57 8.66
N PRO A 153 -1.75 -11.22 8.41
CA PRO A 153 -2.14 -12.46 9.09
C PRO A 153 -1.07 -13.53 9.00
N GLY A 154 -0.72 -14.12 10.15
CA GLY A 154 0.33 -15.12 10.26
C GLY A 154 1.75 -14.55 10.35
N LEU A 155 1.98 -13.32 9.90
CA LEU A 155 3.30 -12.67 9.92
C LEU A 155 3.49 -11.81 11.17
N LEU A 156 2.63 -10.85 11.40
CA LEU A 156 2.60 -9.99 12.57
C LEU A 156 1.36 -10.31 13.44
N PRO A 157 1.45 -10.12 14.76
CA PRO A 157 0.31 -10.37 15.63
C PRO A 157 -0.80 -9.34 15.38
N ALA A 158 -2.06 -9.78 15.49
CA ALA A 158 -3.19 -8.87 15.56
C ALA A 158 -3.00 -7.89 16.73
N VAL A 159 -3.39 -6.65 16.54
CA VAL A 159 -3.25 -5.57 17.51
C VAL A 159 -4.61 -5.25 18.13
N ARG A 160 -4.68 -5.18 19.45
CA ARG A 160 -5.86 -4.67 20.13
C ARG A 160 -5.76 -3.16 20.19
N LEU A 161 -6.72 -2.47 19.57
CA LEU A 161 -6.80 -1.02 19.56
C LEU A 161 -7.65 -0.47 20.69
N SER A 162 -7.80 0.85 20.77
CA SER A 162 -8.52 1.56 21.85
C SER A 162 -10.03 1.28 21.88
N ASP A 163 -10.59 0.82 20.77
CA ASP A 163 -11.97 0.35 20.68
C ASP A 163 -12.22 -1.01 21.39
N GLY A 164 -11.13 -1.67 21.82
CA GLY A 164 -11.18 -2.97 22.49
C GLY A 164 -11.18 -4.16 21.53
N HIS A 165 -11.21 -3.95 20.21
CA HIS A 165 -11.25 -5.01 19.21
C HIS A 165 -9.84 -5.38 18.68
N LEU A 166 -9.74 -6.58 18.10
CA LEU A 166 -8.53 -7.06 17.43
C LEU A 166 -8.53 -6.63 15.97
N HIS A 167 -7.44 -5.98 15.56
CA HIS A 167 -7.23 -5.49 14.21
C HIS A 167 -6.04 -6.17 13.54
N VAL A 168 -6.17 -6.35 12.24
CA VAL A 168 -5.12 -6.84 11.33
C VAL A 168 -4.99 -5.92 10.13
N ASP A 169 -4.07 -6.25 9.20
CA ASP A 169 -3.80 -5.49 7.99
C ASP A 169 -5.10 -5.14 7.24
N GLY A 170 -5.25 -3.86 6.90
CA GLY A 170 -6.42 -3.36 6.18
C GLY A 170 -6.62 -4.02 4.83
N GLY A 171 -5.53 -4.47 4.21
CA GLY A 171 -5.54 -5.18 2.93
C GLY A 171 -6.26 -6.53 2.95
N VAL A 172 -6.72 -7.00 4.11
CA VAL A 172 -7.62 -8.18 4.20
C VAL A 172 -8.96 -7.87 3.52
N LEU A 173 -9.50 -6.67 3.73
CA LEU A 173 -10.79 -6.25 3.19
C LEU A 173 -10.71 -5.04 2.25
N ASP A 174 -9.88 -4.04 2.56
CA ASP A 174 -9.77 -2.80 1.81
C ASP A 174 -8.30 -2.35 1.71
N GLY A 175 -7.60 -2.89 0.72
CA GLY A 175 -6.18 -2.61 0.47
C GLY A 175 -5.92 -1.29 -0.23
N VAL A 176 -6.91 -0.71 -0.90
CA VAL A 176 -6.86 0.61 -1.58
C VAL A 176 -8.12 1.39 -1.25
N PRO A 177 -8.14 2.11 -0.13
CA PRO A 177 -9.35 2.71 0.45
C PRO A 177 -9.83 3.96 -0.32
N VAL A 178 -10.16 3.82 -1.61
CA VAL A 178 -10.61 4.91 -2.47
C VAL A 178 -11.99 5.41 -2.06
N ALA A 179 -12.89 4.50 -1.67
CA ALA A 179 -14.24 4.87 -1.22
C ALA A 179 -14.18 5.84 -0.04
N ALA A 180 -13.29 5.57 0.92
CA ALA A 180 -13.07 6.43 2.06
C ALA A 180 -12.60 7.85 1.70
N ALA A 181 -11.76 7.97 0.67
CA ALA A 181 -11.34 9.26 0.17
C ALA A 181 -12.49 10.02 -0.51
N LEU A 182 -13.30 9.31 -1.30
CA LEU A 182 -14.42 9.88 -2.05
C LEU A 182 -15.55 10.43 -1.16
N GLU A 183 -15.76 9.84 0.03
CA GLU A 183 -16.75 10.33 1.00
C GLU A 183 -16.46 11.77 1.49
N HIS A 184 -15.24 12.26 1.35
CA HIS A 184 -14.75 13.49 1.98
C HIS A 184 -14.29 14.53 0.99
N VAL A 185 -14.49 14.32 -0.32
CA VAL A 185 -14.08 15.22 -1.39
C VAL A 185 -15.28 15.87 -2.05
N GLY A 186 -15.15 17.16 -2.36
CA GLY A 186 -16.11 17.92 -3.15
C GLY A 186 -15.95 17.70 -4.65
N PRO A 187 -16.79 18.35 -5.48
CA PRO A 187 -16.77 18.16 -6.93
C PRO A 187 -15.47 18.63 -7.60
N ASP A 188 -14.79 19.62 -7.01
CA ASP A 188 -13.57 20.22 -7.56
C ASP A 188 -12.29 19.60 -6.94
N ASP A 189 -12.43 18.71 -5.97
CA ASP A 189 -11.29 18.06 -5.31
C ASP A 189 -10.74 16.91 -6.20
N THR A 190 -9.49 16.53 -6.00
CA THR A 190 -8.80 15.47 -6.74
C THR A 190 -8.44 14.33 -5.80
N VAL A 191 -8.66 13.09 -6.23
CA VAL A 191 -8.20 11.88 -5.54
C VAL A 191 -7.12 11.21 -6.37
N LEU A 192 -5.91 11.14 -5.84
CA LEU A 192 -4.78 10.45 -6.45
C LEU A 192 -4.63 9.07 -5.84
N VAL A 193 -4.63 8.03 -6.64
CA VAL A 193 -4.53 6.65 -6.16
C VAL A 193 -3.19 6.05 -6.56
N LEU A 194 -2.39 5.71 -5.57
CA LEU A 194 -1.11 5.03 -5.71
C LEU A 194 -1.27 3.58 -5.22
N ASP A 195 -1.81 2.71 -6.06
CA ASP A 195 -1.85 1.27 -5.78
C ASP A 195 -0.49 0.64 -6.08
N CYS A 196 0.02 -0.15 -5.15
CA CYS A 196 1.24 -0.92 -5.32
C CYS A 196 1.06 -2.40 -4.94
N ALA A 197 -0.18 -2.90 -4.93
CA ALA A 197 -0.43 -4.32 -4.72
C ALA A 197 0.14 -5.13 -5.90
N LEU A 198 0.79 -6.26 -5.58
CA LEU A 198 1.15 -7.23 -6.61
C LEU A 198 -0.12 -7.77 -7.24
N ALA A 199 -0.30 -7.48 -8.53
CA ALA A 199 -1.40 -8.08 -9.27
C ALA A 199 -1.14 -9.59 -9.45
N PRO A 200 -2.09 -10.46 -9.12
CA PRO A 200 -1.92 -11.85 -9.48
C PRO A 200 -1.96 -11.96 -10.99
N VAL A 201 -1.10 -12.83 -11.42
CA VAL A 201 -1.00 -13.37 -12.74
C VAL A 201 -2.28 -13.42 -13.51
N THR A 202 -2.23 -12.87 -14.66
CA THR A 202 -3.24 -13.00 -15.68
C THR A 202 -2.91 -14.07 -16.73
N GLY A 203 -2.27 -15.12 -16.40
CA GLY A 203 -2.18 -16.29 -17.30
C GLY A 203 -3.51 -17.01 -17.50
N THR A 204 -4.65 -16.38 -17.17
CA THR A 204 -5.95 -17.06 -17.08
C THR A 204 -7.10 -16.35 -17.78
N ALA A 205 -6.85 -15.46 -18.73
CA ALA A 205 -7.89 -15.04 -19.64
C ALA A 205 -8.63 -16.26 -20.23
N GLY A 206 -7.91 -17.39 -20.47
CA GLY A 206 -8.53 -18.64 -20.90
C GLY A 206 -9.33 -19.41 -19.85
N ARG A 207 -9.19 -19.14 -18.54
CA ARG A 207 -9.96 -19.85 -17.51
C ARG A 207 -11.18 -19.11 -17.03
N CYS A 208 -11.19 -17.78 -17.07
CA CYS A 208 -12.40 -17.00 -16.90
C CYS A 208 -13.37 -17.19 -18.07
N ALA A 209 -12.87 -17.37 -19.28
CA ALA A 209 -13.69 -17.68 -20.46
C ALA A 209 -14.40 -19.05 -20.39
N ALA A 210 -14.01 -19.93 -19.46
CA ALA A 210 -14.67 -21.22 -19.26
C ALA A 210 -15.94 -21.13 -18.39
N LEU A 211 -16.21 -19.98 -17.77
CA LEU A 211 -17.46 -19.74 -17.04
C LEU A 211 -18.40 -18.94 -17.96
N PRO A 212 -19.58 -19.48 -18.33
CA PRO A 212 -20.55 -18.72 -19.05
C PRO A 212 -20.92 -17.46 -18.25
N ASN A 213 -20.76 -16.27 -18.86
CA ASN A 213 -20.94 -14.94 -18.26
C ASN A 213 -19.78 -14.37 -17.44
N ALA A 214 -18.55 -14.91 -17.59
CA ALA A 214 -17.38 -14.36 -16.89
C ALA A 214 -16.98 -12.96 -17.39
N GLU A 215 -17.32 -12.57 -18.59
CA GLU A 215 -17.09 -11.23 -19.14
C GLU A 215 -17.88 -10.17 -18.35
N ASP A 216 -19.13 -10.47 -17.97
CA ASP A 216 -19.98 -9.55 -17.23
C ASP A 216 -19.62 -9.48 -15.72
N ALA A 217 -19.04 -10.54 -15.17
CA ALA A 217 -18.70 -10.60 -13.76
C ALA A 217 -17.33 -9.96 -13.41
N CYS A 218 -16.41 -9.90 -14.37
CA CYS A 218 -15.09 -9.32 -14.14
C CYS A 218 -14.98 -7.82 -14.44
N GLY A 219 -15.81 -7.24 -15.31
CA GLY A 219 -15.81 -5.80 -15.64
C GLY A 219 -14.47 -5.21 -16.11
N LEU A 220 -13.44 -6.02 -16.18
CA LEU A 220 -12.07 -5.68 -16.51
C LEU A 220 -11.70 -6.45 -17.77
N THR A 221 -11.68 -5.76 -18.90
CA THR A 221 -10.97 -6.25 -20.08
C THR A 221 -9.50 -6.43 -19.68
N VAL A 222 -9.13 -7.68 -19.41
CA VAL A 222 -7.72 -8.05 -19.28
C VAL A 222 -7.11 -7.88 -20.68
N PRO A 223 -6.05 -7.06 -20.85
CA PRO A 223 -5.37 -7.00 -22.14
C PRO A 223 -4.99 -8.41 -22.58
N ALA A 224 -5.23 -8.74 -23.85
CA ALA A 224 -4.97 -10.06 -24.40
C ALA A 224 -3.49 -10.50 -24.30
N ASP A 225 -2.61 -9.57 -24.01
CA ASP A 225 -1.15 -9.70 -24.01
C ASP A 225 -0.58 -10.08 -22.64
N GLY A 226 -1.40 -10.63 -21.76
CA GLY A 226 -0.96 -11.26 -20.52
C GLY A 226 0.00 -10.41 -19.68
N MET A 227 -0.49 -9.70 -18.67
CA MET A 227 0.43 -9.22 -17.64
C MET A 227 1.23 -10.43 -17.10
N PRO A 228 2.55 -10.34 -17.08
CA PRO A 228 3.38 -11.47 -16.69
C PRO A 228 3.01 -11.95 -15.30
N ALA A 229 3.13 -13.24 -15.17
CA ALA A 229 2.90 -13.97 -13.93
C ALA A 229 3.78 -13.42 -12.83
N TYR A 230 3.16 -12.60 -11.95
CA TYR A 230 3.87 -11.82 -10.95
C TYR A 230 4.20 -12.58 -9.70
N VAL A 231 3.78 -13.77 -9.61
CA VAL A 231 4.09 -14.67 -8.55
C VAL A 231 4.71 -15.90 -9.19
N ALA A 232 6.01 -16.10 -8.97
CA ALA A 232 6.68 -17.30 -9.40
C ALA A 232 5.81 -18.52 -9.06
N PRO A 233 5.68 -19.51 -9.96
CA PRO A 233 4.96 -20.73 -9.64
C PRO A 233 5.47 -21.22 -8.29
N MET A 234 4.57 -21.56 -7.36
CA MET A 234 5.01 -22.21 -6.14
C MET A 234 5.49 -23.59 -6.55
N GLU A 235 6.75 -23.89 -6.27
CA GLU A 235 7.26 -25.24 -6.48
C GLU A 235 6.46 -26.19 -5.59
N GLU A 236 6.10 -27.37 -6.11
CA GLU A 236 5.29 -28.35 -5.37
C GLU A 236 5.98 -28.89 -4.11
N THR A 237 7.31 -28.77 -4.04
CA THR A 237 8.12 -29.26 -2.92
C THR A 237 8.57 -28.10 -2.03
N GLY A 238 8.11 -28.09 -0.77
CA GLY A 238 8.63 -27.19 0.26
C GLY A 238 7.77 -25.99 0.63
N GLN A 239 6.48 -25.98 0.28
CA GLN A 239 5.56 -24.91 0.64
C GLN A 239 5.20 -25.00 2.12
N GLY A 240 5.65 -24.01 2.91
CA GLY A 240 5.18 -23.85 4.27
C GLY A 240 3.73 -23.32 4.31
N ALA A 241 2.97 -23.73 5.31
CA ALA A 241 1.58 -23.25 5.49
C ALA A 241 1.49 -21.70 5.47
N VAL A 242 2.50 -21.03 6.02
CA VAL A 242 2.57 -19.55 6.04
C VAL A 242 2.74 -18.97 4.64
N ASP A 243 3.54 -19.60 3.78
CA ASP A 243 3.74 -19.13 2.41
C ASP A 243 2.44 -19.26 1.60
N VAL A 244 1.69 -20.33 1.80
CA VAL A 244 0.37 -20.54 1.20
C VAL A 244 -0.62 -19.47 1.68
N VAL A 245 -0.66 -19.18 2.99
CA VAL A 245 -1.54 -18.15 3.56
C VAL A 245 -1.21 -16.77 3.03
N LEU A 246 0.08 -16.38 3.02
CA LEU A 246 0.52 -15.09 2.48
C LEU A 246 0.22 -14.97 0.99
N ARG A 247 0.35 -16.07 0.25
CA ARG A 247 0.00 -16.12 -1.16
C ARG A 247 -1.50 -15.93 -1.39
N ALA A 248 -2.31 -16.69 -0.67
CA ALA A 248 -3.77 -16.60 -0.75
C ALA A 248 -4.25 -15.18 -0.41
N PHE A 249 -3.69 -14.59 0.66
CA PHE A 249 -3.94 -13.20 1.03
C PHE A 249 -3.57 -12.22 -0.09
N THR A 250 -2.38 -12.36 -0.69
CA THR A 250 -1.92 -11.49 -1.79
C THR A 250 -2.85 -11.58 -2.99
N VAL A 251 -3.29 -12.78 -3.35
CA VAL A 251 -4.23 -13.01 -4.46
C VAL A 251 -5.58 -12.39 -4.17
N ALA A 252 -6.15 -12.67 -2.99
CA ALA A 252 -7.47 -12.15 -2.61
C ALA A 252 -7.48 -10.61 -2.60
N ARG A 253 -6.44 -9.99 -2.01
CA ARG A 253 -6.28 -8.54 -1.98
C ARG A 253 -6.17 -7.94 -3.38
N ALA A 254 -5.38 -8.54 -4.27
CA ALA A 254 -5.21 -7.99 -5.61
C ALA A 254 -6.52 -8.07 -6.43
N VAL A 255 -7.33 -9.10 -6.24
CA VAL A 255 -8.66 -9.20 -6.84
C VAL A 255 -9.58 -8.12 -6.27
N ALA A 256 -9.61 -7.93 -4.96
CA ALA A 256 -10.42 -6.90 -4.31
C ALA A 256 -10.01 -5.48 -4.76
N ASN A 257 -8.68 -5.18 -4.78
CA ASN A 257 -8.18 -3.89 -5.23
C ASN A 257 -8.61 -3.57 -6.66
N ARG A 258 -8.57 -4.55 -7.58
CA ARG A 258 -9.02 -4.36 -8.96
C ARG A 258 -10.49 -3.99 -9.03
N ALA A 259 -11.33 -4.68 -8.27
CA ALA A 259 -12.76 -4.38 -8.23
C ALA A 259 -13.01 -2.94 -7.71
N THR A 260 -12.31 -2.54 -6.64
CA THR A 260 -12.37 -1.19 -6.09
C THR A 260 -11.92 -0.14 -7.09
N LEU A 261 -10.76 -0.34 -7.73
CA LEU A 261 -10.23 0.59 -8.73
C LEU A 261 -11.12 0.66 -9.97
N GLY A 262 -11.62 -0.49 -10.46
CA GLY A 262 -12.54 -0.54 -11.60
C GLY A 262 -13.82 0.25 -11.35
N ALA A 263 -14.35 0.21 -10.14
CA ALA A 263 -15.51 1.02 -9.76
C ALA A 263 -15.15 2.52 -9.65
N ALA A 264 -13.98 2.85 -9.13
CA ALA A 264 -13.57 4.22 -8.85
C ALA A 264 -13.12 5.00 -10.09
N ILE A 265 -12.55 4.34 -11.10
CA ILE A 265 -11.97 4.99 -12.30
C ILE A 265 -13.01 5.75 -13.14
N SER A 266 -14.29 5.46 -12.95
CA SER A 266 -15.39 6.19 -13.61
C SER A 266 -15.65 7.56 -12.99
N ASP A 267 -15.14 7.82 -11.79
CA ASP A 267 -15.27 9.14 -11.13
C ASP A 267 -14.23 10.09 -11.71
N PRO A 268 -14.62 11.23 -12.29
CA PRO A 268 -13.68 12.16 -12.93
C PRO A 268 -12.69 12.81 -11.95
N ARG A 269 -12.94 12.72 -10.66
CA ARG A 269 -12.03 13.22 -9.61
C ARG A 269 -10.88 12.25 -9.33
N VAL A 270 -11.01 10.98 -9.74
CA VAL A 270 -10.05 9.92 -9.43
C VAL A 270 -9.00 9.79 -10.53
N HIS A 271 -7.76 9.93 -10.15
CA HIS A 271 -6.60 9.67 -11.00
C HIS A 271 -5.80 8.51 -10.44
N VAL A 272 -5.82 7.39 -11.12
CA VAL A 272 -4.98 6.24 -10.78
C VAL A 272 -3.60 6.45 -11.42
N LEU A 273 -2.56 6.45 -10.59
CA LEU A 273 -1.19 6.65 -11.03
C LEU A 273 -0.61 5.36 -11.62
N PRO A 274 0.46 5.44 -12.44
CA PRO A 274 1.07 4.27 -13.04
C PRO A 274 1.43 3.21 -11.99
N HIS A 275 0.96 2.00 -12.21
CA HIS A 275 1.25 0.88 -11.34
C HIS A 275 2.66 0.32 -11.60
N VAL A 276 3.26 -0.29 -10.58
CA VAL A 276 4.61 -0.88 -10.70
C VAL A 276 4.69 -1.94 -11.82
N ALA A 277 3.62 -2.67 -12.06
CA ALA A 277 3.54 -3.65 -13.13
C ALA A 277 3.61 -3.03 -14.53
N ASP A 278 2.99 -1.86 -14.72
CA ASP A 278 3.05 -1.12 -15.99
C ASP A 278 4.48 -0.63 -16.24
N THR A 279 5.15 -0.16 -15.21
CA THR A 279 6.55 0.28 -15.25
C THR A 279 7.50 -0.87 -15.60
N TRP A 280 7.23 -2.06 -15.05
CA TRP A 280 7.98 -3.27 -15.37
C TRP A 280 7.70 -3.72 -16.82
N ALA A 281 6.45 -3.76 -17.25
CA ALA A 281 6.06 -4.11 -18.60
C ALA A 281 6.67 -3.17 -19.65
N ALA A 282 6.87 -1.89 -19.30
CA ALA A 282 7.56 -0.90 -20.12
C ALA A 282 9.10 -1.08 -20.11
N GLY A 283 9.65 -2.06 -19.41
CA GLY A 283 11.11 -2.31 -19.33
C GLY A 283 11.88 -1.31 -18.47
N LEU A 284 11.18 -0.46 -17.71
CA LEU A 284 11.78 0.54 -16.83
C LEU A 284 12.18 -0.03 -15.45
N LEU A 285 11.77 -1.26 -15.15
CA LEU A 285 12.11 -1.98 -13.94
C LEU A 285 12.65 -3.36 -14.31
N PRO A 286 13.91 -3.71 -13.95
CA PRO A 286 14.55 -4.95 -14.41
C PRO A 286 13.96 -6.21 -13.79
N ALA A 287 13.49 -6.09 -12.56
CA ALA A 287 12.86 -7.19 -11.84
C ALA A 287 11.83 -6.68 -10.85
N LEU A 288 10.94 -7.54 -10.50
CA LEU A 288 9.94 -7.25 -9.49
C LEU A 288 10.22 -8.09 -8.22
N PRO A 289 9.81 -7.66 -7.00
CA PRO A 289 10.00 -8.43 -5.79
C PRO A 289 9.31 -9.79 -5.90
N ARG A 290 9.94 -10.86 -5.45
CA ARG A 290 9.38 -12.22 -5.41
C ARG A 290 8.23 -12.38 -4.41
N GLY A 291 8.02 -11.36 -3.57
CA GLY A 291 6.96 -11.34 -2.57
C GLY A 291 6.96 -10.03 -1.77
N PRO A 292 6.00 -9.87 -0.86
CA PRO A 292 5.80 -8.62 -0.12
C PRO A 292 6.96 -8.25 0.82
N ARG A 293 7.94 -9.13 0.99
CA ARG A 293 9.12 -8.98 1.87
C ARG A 293 10.45 -9.09 1.12
N ASP A 294 10.43 -9.03 -0.19
CA ASP A 294 11.65 -9.06 -1.01
C ASP A 294 12.14 -7.62 -1.24
N PHE A 295 13.18 -7.24 -0.52
CA PHE A 295 13.79 -5.92 -0.59
C PHE A 295 15.03 -5.85 -1.51
N ALA A 296 15.37 -6.94 -2.23
CA ALA A 296 16.55 -6.98 -3.07
C ALA A 296 16.54 -5.92 -4.19
N VAL A 297 15.34 -5.56 -4.66
CA VAL A 297 15.14 -4.61 -5.77
C VAL A 297 14.69 -3.21 -5.30
N THR A 298 14.88 -2.87 -4.03
CA THR A 298 14.39 -1.61 -3.44
C THR A 298 14.89 -0.37 -4.19
N ASN A 299 16.16 -0.32 -4.58
CA ASN A 299 16.73 0.82 -5.29
C ASN A 299 16.08 1.01 -6.67
N ASP A 300 15.86 -0.09 -7.39
CA ASP A 300 15.23 -0.07 -8.70
C ASP A 300 13.76 0.36 -8.60
N LEU A 301 13.05 -0.13 -7.56
CA LEU A 301 11.67 0.28 -7.27
C LEU A 301 11.56 1.79 -7.02
N ILE A 302 12.45 2.36 -6.19
CA ILE A 302 12.44 3.80 -5.92
C ILE A 302 12.75 4.60 -7.19
N ALA A 303 13.75 4.18 -7.97
CA ALA A 303 14.11 4.85 -9.21
C ALA A 303 12.97 4.81 -10.23
N ALA A 304 12.35 3.65 -10.40
CA ALA A 304 11.22 3.44 -11.29
C ALA A 304 9.97 4.24 -10.84
N GLY A 305 9.67 4.25 -9.53
CA GLY A 305 8.59 5.06 -8.98
C GLY A 305 8.79 6.55 -9.21
N ARG A 306 10.03 7.05 -9.03
CA ARG A 306 10.37 8.44 -9.33
C ARG A 306 10.16 8.77 -10.81
N ALA A 307 10.68 7.95 -11.71
CA ALA A 307 10.53 8.16 -13.15
C ALA A 307 9.05 8.15 -13.57
N ALA A 308 8.25 7.24 -13.01
CA ALA A 308 6.81 7.18 -13.25
C ALA A 308 6.08 8.42 -12.73
N GLY A 309 6.45 8.92 -11.55
CA GLY A 309 5.89 10.15 -10.98
C GLY A 309 6.22 11.39 -11.81
N ASP A 310 7.48 11.54 -12.25
CA ASP A 310 7.92 12.63 -13.11
C ASP A 310 7.17 12.61 -14.47
N ALA A 311 7.05 11.44 -15.08
CA ALA A 311 6.33 11.26 -16.34
C ALA A 311 4.83 11.58 -16.20
N TRP A 312 4.22 11.16 -15.09
CA TRP A 312 2.82 11.44 -14.81
C TRP A 312 2.56 12.94 -14.61
N LEU A 313 3.41 13.64 -13.85
CA LEU A 313 3.31 15.09 -13.66
C LEU A 313 3.44 15.86 -14.97
N ALA A 314 4.32 15.44 -15.86
CA ALA A 314 4.49 16.07 -17.17
C ALA A 314 3.20 16.06 -18.01
N THR A 315 2.34 15.08 -17.80
CA THR A 315 1.03 14.97 -18.47
C THR A 315 -0.13 15.60 -17.69
N HIS A 316 0.09 15.99 -16.43
CA HIS A 316 -0.92 16.57 -15.53
C HIS A 316 -0.49 17.91 -14.91
N PRO A 317 -0.03 18.90 -15.69
CA PRO A 317 0.52 20.14 -15.15
C PRO A 317 -0.51 20.97 -14.35
N ALA A 318 -1.80 20.77 -14.61
CA ALA A 318 -2.87 21.48 -13.90
C ALA A 318 -2.98 21.11 -12.40
N LEU A 319 -2.41 19.96 -12.00
CA LEU A 319 -2.41 19.50 -10.61
C LEU A 319 -1.21 20.05 -9.80
N VAL A 320 -0.23 20.64 -10.49
CA VAL A 320 0.91 21.30 -9.87
C VAL A 320 0.49 22.71 -9.47
N ARG A 321 0.48 22.98 -8.16
CA ARG A 321 0.22 24.34 -7.67
C ARG A 321 1.54 25.08 -7.57
N THR A 322 1.73 26.09 -8.41
CA THR A 322 2.80 27.08 -8.21
C THR A 322 2.57 27.79 -6.88
N ALA A 323 3.60 27.79 -6.03
CA ALA A 323 3.61 28.41 -4.71
C ALA A 323 3.35 29.94 -4.79
#